data_6fef87c3c18e45a114a3db1ba8973e96
#
_entry.id   6fef87c3c18e45a114a3db1ba8973e96
#
_cell.length_a   1.000
_cell.length_b   1.000
_cell.length_c   1.000
_cell.angle_alpha   90.00
_cell.angle_beta   90.00
_cell.angle_gamma   90.00
#
_symmetry.space_group_name_H-M   'P 1'
#
loop_
_entity.id
_entity.type
_entity.pdbx_description
1 polymer ?
#
loop_
_entity_poly.entity_id
_entity_poly.type
_entity_poly.pdbx_seq_one_letter_code
_entity_poly.pdbx_strand_id
1 'polypeptide(L)'
;MTDANVVRLNKVAPQHPPISPVGRLPVALTQVRDKAAQQLKEALQGLFDSADDALFEMADRATSNVEQNAFFEAMRDLRLKRKTIERGFLQKIFASFAILNQYEIGKPPQLDAVSFDGLSLVQEEQLEEAVAVDAMVAKVLSRDAVALGHLTTRLNALVSKKIDEKNNPLGPRALCEAFLDACRDLSVEIKVKLIIFKLFEKSLLGDLDQLYAEVNQLLIAAGVLPELQSAPPRRNPARGNA
;
A
#
# COMPACT_ATOMS: atom_id res chain seq x y z
N MET A 1 -50.60 51.85 34.23
CA MET A 1 -50.29 50.44 34.53
C MET A 1 -50.15 49.74 33.23
N THR A 2 -48.91 49.52 32.75
CA THR A 2 -48.59 48.91 31.48
C THR A 2 -47.85 47.65 31.78
N ASP A 3 -48.51 46.53 31.56
CA ASP A 3 -47.89 45.19 31.70
C ASP A 3 -46.87 44.93 30.61
N ALA A 4 -45.60 44.78 31.03
CA ALA A 4 -44.52 44.43 30.14
C ALA A 4 -44.57 42.94 29.86
N ASN A 5 -44.83 42.59 28.59
CA ASN A 5 -44.88 41.23 28.08
C ASN A 5 -43.41 40.72 27.95
N VAL A 6 -42.93 39.95 28.94
CA VAL A 6 -41.60 39.34 28.91
C VAL A 6 -41.72 37.99 28.13
N VAL A 7 -41.31 38.03 26.88
CA VAL A 7 -41.12 36.81 26.07
C VAL A 7 -39.81 36.13 26.49
N ARG A 8 -39.89 34.98 27.15
CA ARG A 8 -38.73 34.13 27.43
C ARG A 8 -38.31 33.44 26.14
N LEU A 9 -37.22 33.92 25.55
CA LEU A 9 -36.50 33.20 24.48
C LEU A 9 -35.88 31.96 25.08
N ASN A 10 -36.51 30.80 24.82
CA ASN A 10 -35.88 29.48 25.01
C ASN A 10 -34.63 29.49 24.12
N LYS A 11 -33.45 29.51 24.72
CA LYS A 11 -32.21 29.12 24.03
C LYS A 11 -32.34 27.68 23.59
N VAL A 12 -32.71 27.48 22.34
CA VAL A 12 -32.48 26.22 21.66
C VAL A 12 -30.95 26.08 21.56
N ALA A 13 -30.37 25.31 22.45
CA ALA A 13 -28.98 24.89 22.30
C ALA A 13 -28.82 24.26 20.91
N PRO A 14 -27.86 24.71 20.09
CA PRO A 14 -27.58 24.00 18.85
C PRO A 14 -27.23 22.57 19.21
N GLN A 15 -28.10 21.64 18.78
CA GLN A 15 -27.75 20.21 18.82
C GLN A 15 -26.58 20.04 17.89
N HIS A 16 -25.37 20.16 18.44
CA HIS A 16 -24.20 19.68 17.73
C HIS A 16 -24.42 18.18 17.52
N PRO A 17 -24.34 17.69 16.26
CA PRO A 17 -24.30 16.26 16.05
C PRO A 17 -23.18 15.70 16.93
N PRO A 18 -23.35 14.51 17.53
CA PRO A 18 -22.33 13.94 18.40
C PRO A 18 -21.01 13.95 17.62
N ILE A 19 -20.02 14.63 18.17
CA ILE A 19 -18.65 14.62 17.64
C ILE A 19 -18.23 13.16 17.70
N SER A 20 -18.28 12.47 16.55
CA SER A 20 -17.77 11.12 16.44
C SER A 20 -16.32 11.15 16.92
N PRO A 21 -15.90 10.26 17.82
CA PRO A 21 -14.58 10.30 18.39
C PRO A 21 -13.57 10.26 17.23
N VAL A 22 -12.79 11.33 17.14
CA VAL A 22 -11.71 11.50 16.16
C VAL A 22 -10.88 10.22 16.17
N GLY A 23 -10.89 9.47 15.07
CA GLY A 23 -9.85 8.49 14.79
C GLY A 23 -10.20 7.01 14.78
N ARG A 24 -11.42 6.55 15.01
CA ARG A 24 -11.71 5.11 14.80
C ARG A 24 -12.09 4.85 13.34
N LEU A 25 -11.27 4.03 12.67
CA LEU A 25 -11.62 3.50 11.36
C LEU A 25 -12.97 2.74 11.43
N PRO A 26 -13.84 2.85 10.42
CA PRO A 26 -15.02 2.00 10.31
C PRO A 26 -14.63 0.52 10.45
N VAL A 27 -15.50 -0.27 11.07
CA VAL A 27 -15.23 -1.70 11.33
C VAL A 27 -14.88 -2.44 10.03
N ALA A 28 -15.61 -2.20 8.95
CA ALA A 28 -15.33 -2.79 7.65
C ALA A 28 -13.95 -2.43 7.14
N LEU A 29 -13.52 -1.16 7.32
CA LEU A 29 -12.19 -0.72 6.88
C LEU A 29 -11.07 -1.33 7.74
N THR A 30 -11.33 -1.54 9.04
CA THR A 30 -10.40 -2.26 9.93
C THR A 30 -10.23 -3.70 9.47
N GLN A 31 -11.32 -4.39 9.14
CA GLN A 31 -11.28 -5.76 8.62
C GLN A 31 -10.54 -5.87 7.30
N VAL A 32 -10.75 -4.92 6.38
CA VAL A 32 -10.00 -4.82 5.12
C VAL A 32 -8.51 -4.67 5.38
N ARG A 33 -8.14 -3.74 6.24
CA ARG A 33 -6.73 -3.49 6.62
C ARG A 33 -6.08 -4.75 7.20
N ASP A 34 -6.74 -5.39 8.14
CA ASP A 34 -6.18 -6.55 8.85
C ASP A 34 -6.06 -7.77 7.92
N LYS A 35 -7.05 -7.99 7.06
CA LYS A 35 -7.01 -9.03 6.03
C LYS A 35 -5.88 -8.77 5.03
N ALA A 36 -5.77 -7.55 4.53
CA ALA A 36 -4.70 -7.17 3.61
C ALA A 36 -3.32 -7.31 4.27
N ALA A 37 -3.16 -6.87 5.51
CA ALA A 37 -1.90 -6.99 6.24
C ALA A 37 -1.45 -8.45 6.39
N GLN A 38 -2.39 -9.36 6.67
CA GLN A 38 -2.09 -10.79 6.76
C GLN A 38 -1.57 -11.34 5.43
N GLN A 39 -2.28 -11.11 4.33
CA GLN A 39 -1.88 -11.62 3.01
C GLN A 39 -0.58 -11.02 2.52
N LEU A 40 -0.41 -9.70 2.69
CA LEU A 40 0.82 -9.00 2.31
C LEU A 40 2.02 -9.50 3.12
N LYS A 41 1.82 -9.85 4.40
CA LYS A 41 2.86 -10.45 5.23
C LYS A 41 3.26 -11.84 4.73
N GLU A 42 2.29 -12.68 4.40
CA GLU A 42 2.53 -14.02 3.85
C GLU A 42 3.28 -13.94 2.51
N ALA A 43 2.88 -13.00 1.64
CA ALA A 43 3.56 -12.75 0.37
C ALA A 43 5.01 -12.28 0.55
N LEU A 44 5.28 -11.40 1.54
CA LEU A 44 6.64 -10.97 1.87
C LEU A 44 7.51 -12.13 2.39
N GLN A 45 6.96 -13.03 3.18
CA GLN A 45 7.69 -14.21 3.63
C GLN A 45 8.11 -15.07 2.44
N GLY A 46 7.19 -15.35 1.52
CA GLY A 46 7.50 -16.05 0.28
C GLY A 46 8.52 -15.32 -0.60
N LEU A 47 8.51 -13.98 -0.59
CA LEU A 47 9.53 -13.18 -1.27
C LEU A 47 10.92 -13.42 -0.65
N PHE A 48 11.04 -13.36 0.68
CA PHE A 48 12.34 -13.54 1.34
C PHE A 48 12.92 -14.94 1.11
N ASP A 49 12.08 -15.97 1.15
CA ASP A 49 12.50 -17.33 0.85
C ASP A 49 12.96 -17.47 -0.61
N SER A 50 12.19 -16.91 -1.56
CA SER A 50 12.58 -16.88 -2.98
C SER A 50 13.83 -16.03 -3.25
N ALA A 51 14.06 -14.99 -2.45
CA ALA A 51 15.25 -14.14 -2.58
C ALA A 51 16.52 -14.87 -2.13
N ASP A 52 16.44 -15.67 -1.06
CA ASP A 52 17.55 -16.50 -0.63
C ASP A 52 17.98 -17.47 -1.74
N ASP A 53 17.03 -18.16 -2.35
CA ASP A 53 17.31 -19.11 -3.43
C ASP A 53 17.87 -18.40 -4.68
N ALA A 54 17.26 -17.29 -5.08
CA ALA A 54 17.69 -16.54 -6.26
C ALA A 54 19.10 -15.94 -6.10
N LEU A 55 19.40 -15.36 -4.94
CA LEU A 55 20.72 -14.78 -4.67
C LEU A 55 21.80 -15.87 -4.56
N PHE A 56 21.47 -17.04 -4.00
CA PHE A 56 22.37 -18.18 -3.97
C PHE A 56 22.68 -18.69 -5.39
N GLU A 57 21.65 -18.87 -6.24
CA GLU A 57 21.82 -19.30 -7.63
C GLU A 57 22.67 -18.29 -8.42
N MET A 58 22.50 -16.99 -8.17
CA MET A 58 23.32 -15.96 -8.80
C MET A 58 24.77 -16.00 -8.33
N ALA A 59 25.00 -16.22 -7.03
CA ALA A 59 26.35 -16.39 -6.51
C ALA A 59 27.06 -17.63 -7.11
N ASP A 60 26.32 -18.71 -7.33
CA ASP A 60 26.86 -19.93 -7.97
C ASP A 60 27.23 -19.71 -9.44
N ARG A 61 26.49 -18.85 -10.15
CA ARG A 61 26.71 -18.51 -11.55
C ARG A 61 27.62 -17.31 -11.75
N ALA A 62 28.09 -16.67 -10.68
CA ALA A 62 28.94 -15.47 -10.77
C ALA A 62 30.26 -15.78 -11.51
N THR A 63 30.66 -14.83 -12.34
CA THR A 63 31.87 -14.97 -13.17
C THR A 63 33.13 -14.51 -12.46
N SER A 64 33.00 -13.84 -11.32
CA SER A 64 34.10 -13.33 -10.51
C SER A 64 33.83 -13.50 -9.02
N ASN A 65 34.90 -13.63 -8.23
CA ASN A 65 34.80 -13.68 -6.77
C ASN A 65 34.19 -12.41 -6.17
N VAL A 66 34.38 -11.25 -6.82
CA VAL A 66 33.79 -9.97 -6.36
C VAL A 66 32.27 -10.03 -6.49
N GLU A 67 31.77 -10.45 -7.64
CA GLU A 67 30.34 -10.58 -7.90
C GLU A 67 29.72 -11.66 -7.00
N GLN A 68 30.36 -12.79 -6.83
CA GLN A 68 29.91 -13.86 -5.94
C GLN A 68 29.77 -13.36 -4.50
N ASN A 69 30.79 -12.65 -3.99
CA ASN A 69 30.77 -12.08 -2.65
C ASN A 69 29.64 -11.04 -2.49
N ALA A 70 29.39 -10.19 -3.50
CA ALA A 70 28.30 -9.22 -3.46
C ALA A 70 26.94 -9.90 -3.28
N PHE A 71 26.67 -11.01 -3.97
CA PHE A 71 25.44 -11.77 -3.78
C PHE A 71 25.33 -12.43 -2.40
N PHE A 72 26.41 -12.99 -1.86
CA PHE A 72 26.41 -13.55 -0.51
C PHE A 72 26.23 -12.49 0.58
N GLU A 73 26.87 -11.34 0.43
CA GLU A 73 26.68 -10.20 1.34
C GLU A 73 25.24 -9.68 1.29
N ALA A 74 24.67 -9.55 0.10
CA ALA A 74 23.28 -9.16 -0.09
C ALA A 74 22.30 -10.16 0.55
N MET A 75 22.50 -11.46 0.37
CA MET A 75 21.71 -12.50 0.99
C MET A 75 21.80 -12.43 2.52
N ARG A 76 22.99 -12.21 3.06
CA ARG A 76 23.20 -12.05 4.50
C ARG A 76 22.49 -10.81 5.04
N ASP A 77 22.63 -9.66 4.37
CA ASP A 77 22.01 -8.39 4.77
C ASP A 77 20.49 -8.51 4.76
N LEU A 78 19.92 -9.10 3.70
CA LEU A 78 18.49 -9.33 3.57
C LEU A 78 17.95 -10.24 4.70
N ARG A 79 18.65 -11.33 5.03
CA ARG A 79 18.29 -12.24 6.14
C ARG A 79 18.27 -11.51 7.48
N LEU A 80 19.25 -10.65 7.74
CA LEU A 80 19.33 -9.88 8.97
C LEU A 80 18.21 -8.85 9.07
N LYS A 81 17.83 -8.24 7.95
CA LYS A 81 16.88 -7.12 7.91
C LYS A 81 15.44 -7.53 7.59
N ARG A 82 15.18 -8.79 7.19
CA ARG A 82 13.84 -9.23 6.75
C ARG A 82 12.71 -8.88 7.70
N LYS A 83 12.90 -9.00 9.02
CA LYS A 83 11.89 -8.64 10.03
C LYS A 83 11.68 -7.13 10.12
N THR A 84 12.74 -6.35 9.93
CA THR A 84 12.67 -4.89 9.91
C THR A 84 11.94 -4.40 8.67
N ILE A 85 12.23 -5.00 7.52
CA ILE A 85 11.56 -4.71 6.24
C ILE A 85 10.07 -5.08 6.33
N GLU A 86 9.74 -6.29 6.81
CA GLU A 86 8.33 -6.71 7.02
C GLU A 86 7.60 -5.72 7.91
N ARG A 87 8.18 -5.35 9.06
CA ARG A 87 7.58 -4.40 9.99
C ARG A 87 7.42 -3.02 9.37
N GLY A 88 8.45 -2.49 8.74
CA GLY A 88 8.42 -1.17 8.10
C GLY A 88 7.36 -1.08 7.00
N PHE A 89 7.29 -2.10 6.15
CA PHE A 89 6.29 -2.22 5.10
C PHE A 89 4.86 -2.20 5.67
N LEU A 90 4.55 -3.10 6.61
CA LEU A 90 3.23 -3.18 7.21
C LEU A 90 2.87 -1.90 7.98
N GLN A 91 3.82 -1.29 8.67
CA GLN A 91 3.60 -0.02 9.37
C GLN A 91 3.21 1.12 8.40
N LYS A 92 3.82 1.18 7.22
CA LYS A 92 3.42 2.14 6.16
C LYS A 92 1.99 1.90 5.69
N ILE A 93 1.62 0.64 5.46
CA ILE A 93 0.25 0.29 5.08
C ILE A 93 -0.74 0.70 6.18
N PHE A 94 -0.47 0.37 7.44
CA PHE A 94 -1.32 0.80 8.55
C PHE A 94 -1.45 2.32 8.66
N ALA A 95 -0.35 3.05 8.48
CA ALA A 95 -0.35 4.51 8.46
C ALA A 95 -1.21 5.08 7.32
N SER A 96 -1.12 4.49 6.12
CA SER A 96 -1.94 4.89 4.97
C SER A 96 -3.43 4.71 5.23
N PHE A 97 -3.84 3.62 5.88
CA PHE A 97 -5.23 3.44 6.30
C PHE A 97 -5.65 4.45 7.39
N ALA A 98 -4.78 4.78 8.34
CA ALA A 98 -5.08 5.74 9.39
C ALA A 98 -5.35 7.15 8.85
N ILE A 99 -4.64 7.56 7.80
CA ILE A 99 -4.80 8.87 7.14
C ILE A 99 -6.17 9.00 6.45
N LEU A 100 -6.79 7.89 6.00
CA LEU A 100 -8.09 7.92 5.32
C LEU A 100 -9.22 8.48 6.20
N ASN A 101 -9.10 8.36 7.52
CA ASN A 101 -10.11 8.83 8.46
C ASN A 101 -9.71 10.14 9.17
N GLN A 102 -8.61 10.76 8.78
CA GLN A 102 -8.22 12.06 9.33
C GLN A 102 -8.93 13.16 8.55
N TYR A 103 -9.79 13.91 9.25
CA TYR A 103 -10.30 15.18 8.73
C TYR A 103 -9.14 16.16 8.70
N GLU A 104 -8.75 16.62 7.53
CA GLU A 104 -7.88 17.79 7.40
C GLU A 104 -8.65 19.04 7.82
N ILE A 105 -8.64 19.33 9.12
CA ILE A 105 -9.17 20.62 9.62
C ILE A 105 -8.19 21.69 9.14
N GLY A 106 -8.54 22.37 8.05
CA GLY A 106 -8.06 23.71 7.76
C GLY A 106 -6.58 23.86 7.40
N LYS A 107 -5.90 22.89 6.78
CA LYS A 107 -4.70 23.23 6.03
C LYS A 107 -5.12 23.82 4.68
N PRO A 108 -4.82 25.13 4.42
CA PRO A 108 -4.93 25.64 3.07
C PRO A 108 -4.08 24.74 2.15
N PRO A 109 -4.51 24.52 0.88
CA PRO A 109 -3.66 23.78 -0.06
C PRO A 109 -2.30 24.48 -0.05
N GLN A 110 -1.29 23.81 0.49
CA GLN A 110 0.08 24.23 0.23
C GLN A 110 0.24 24.02 -1.29
N LEU A 111 0.20 25.15 -1.99
CA LEU A 111 0.83 25.22 -3.29
C LEU A 111 2.26 24.80 -3.00
N ASP A 112 2.62 23.58 -3.43
CA ASP A 112 4.02 23.17 -3.45
C ASP A 112 4.73 24.26 -4.23
N ALA A 113 5.40 25.14 -3.48
CA ALA A 113 6.33 26.07 -4.07
C ALA A 113 7.34 25.15 -4.75
N VAL A 114 7.29 25.12 -6.08
CA VAL A 114 8.31 24.45 -6.88
C VAL A 114 9.61 25.14 -6.55
N SER A 115 10.28 24.64 -5.52
CA SER A 115 11.61 25.07 -5.15
C SER A 115 12.52 24.60 -6.27
N PHE A 116 12.95 25.52 -7.12
CA PHE A 116 13.95 25.27 -8.14
C PHE A 116 15.31 24.85 -7.57
N ASP A 117 15.52 24.99 -6.26
CA ASP A 117 16.69 24.46 -5.54
C ASP A 117 16.67 22.93 -5.41
N GLY A 118 15.56 22.26 -5.75
CA GLY A 118 15.41 20.80 -5.73
C GLY A 118 15.80 20.11 -7.04
N LEU A 119 16.42 20.77 -7.99
CA LEU A 119 17.13 20.14 -9.11
C LEU A 119 18.45 19.53 -8.61
N SER A 120 18.35 18.67 -7.57
CA SER A 120 19.46 17.79 -7.25
C SER A 120 19.61 16.81 -8.42
N LEU A 121 20.85 16.58 -8.81
CA LEU A 121 21.19 15.50 -9.72
C LEU A 121 20.59 14.21 -9.15
N VAL A 122 19.48 13.74 -9.74
CA VAL A 122 18.88 12.47 -9.36
C VAL A 122 19.97 11.43 -9.60
N GLN A 123 20.37 10.72 -8.54
CA GLN A 123 21.36 9.67 -8.70
C GLN A 123 20.79 8.65 -9.68
N GLU A 124 21.63 8.15 -10.58
CA GLU A 124 21.25 7.18 -11.61
C GLU A 124 20.46 6.00 -11.02
N GLU A 125 20.89 5.53 -9.84
CA GLU A 125 20.20 4.48 -9.09
C GLU A 125 18.75 4.81 -8.72
N GLN A 126 18.47 6.06 -8.31
CA GLN A 126 17.12 6.49 -7.98
C GLN A 126 16.20 6.54 -9.21
N LEU A 127 16.79 6.88 -10.37
CA LEU A 127 16.06 6.85 -11.63
C LEU A 127 15.71 5.41 -12.04
N GLU A 128 16.65 4.47 -11.90
CA GLU A 128 16.42 3.05 -12.18
C GLU A 128 15.34 2.47 -11.26
N GLU A 129 15.38 2.79 -9.96
CA GLU A 129 14.34 2.39 -9.00
C GLU A 129 12.96 2.95 -9.40
N ALA A 130 12.88 4.23 -9.77
CA ALA A 130 11.63 4.87 -10.19
C ALA A 130 11.04 4.23 -11.46
N VAL A 131 11.88 3.97 -12.46
CA VAL A 131 11.47 3.30 -13.71
C VAL A 131 10.95 1.88 -13.42
N ALA A 132 11.63 1.13 -12.55
CA ALA A 132 11.19 -0.20 -12.14
C ALA A 132 9.82 -0.15 -11.44
N VAL A 133 9.62 0.80 -10.52
CA VAL A 133 8.33 1.00 -9.84
C VAL A 133 7.22 1.35 -10.83
N ASP A 134 7.46 2.29 -11.73
CA ASP A 134 6.46 2.70 -12.73
C ASP A 134 6.06 1.54 -13.65
N ALA A 135 7.00 0.71 -14.07
CA ALA A 135 6.74 -0.49 -14.86
C ALA A 135 5.88 -1.52 -14.08
N MET A 136 6.20 -1.76 -12.80
CA MET A 136 5.42 -2.66 -11.94
C MET A 136 3.99 -2.15 -11.74
N VAL A 137 3.83 -0.85 -11.45
CA VAL A 137 2.52 -0.20 -11.28
C VAL A 137 1.69 -0.31 -12.55
N ALA A 138 2.25 0.05 -13.71
CA ALA A 138 1.55 -0.04 -14.99
C ALA A 138 1.06 -1.46 -15.29
N LYS A 139 1.85 -2.48 -14.97
CA LYS A 139 1.50 -3.88 -15.16
C LYS A 139 0.31 -4.31 -14.30
N VAL A 140 0.29 -3.92 -13.02
CA VAL A 140 -0.85 -4.22 -12.13
C VAL A 140 -2.09 -3.45 -12.59
N LEU A 141 -1.97 -2.16 -12.89
CA LEU A 141 -3.10 -1.35 -13.36
C LEU A 141 -3.72 -1.90 -14.65
N SER A 142 -2.90 -2.41 -15.58
CA SER A 142 -3.43 -3.01 -16.81
C SER A 142 -4.13 -4.34 -16.57
N ARG A 143 -3.71 -5.12 -15.57
CA ARG A 143 -4.25 -6.45 -15.25
C ARG A 143 -5.48 -6.37 -14.35
N ASP A 144 -5.42 -5.55 -13.31
CA ASP A 144 -6.36 -5.58 -12.18
C ASP A 144 -7.24 -4.31 -12.08
N ALA A 145 -7.27 -3.49 -13.13
CA ALA A 145 -7.98 -2.20 -13.16
C ALA A 145 -9.43 -2.28 -12.64
N VAL A 146 -10.18 -3.31 -13.05
CA VAL A 146 -11.60 -3.46 -12.68
C VAL A 146 -11.73 -3.78 -11.19
N ALA A 147 -10.99 -4.74 -10.68
CA ALA A 147 -11.08 -5.17 -9.28
C ALA A 147 -10.60 -4.05 -8.33
N LEU A 148 -9.52 -3.35 -8.69
CA LEU A 148 -9.01 -2.19 -7.96
C LEU A 148 -10.00 -1.01 -8.03
N GLY A 149 -10.63 -0.76 -9.18
CA GLY A 149 -11.66 0.27 -9.34
C GLY A 149 -12.88 0.02 -8.44
N HIS A 150 -13.36 -1.22 -8.37
CA HIS A 150 -14.44 -1.61 -7.46
C HIS A 150 -14.04 -1.43 -6.00
N LEU A 151 -12.82 -1.85 -5.63
CA LEU A 151 -12.29 -1.64 -4.29
C LEU A 151 -12.23 -0.16 -3.94
N THR A 152 -11.65 0.67 -4.80
CA THR A 152 -11.55 2.13 -4.59
C THR A 152 -12.92 2.77 -4.42
N THR A 153 -13.91 2.36 -5.21
CA THR A 153 -15.28 2.85 -5.12
C THR A 153 -15.93 2.48 -3.77
N ARG A 154 -15.75 1.25 -3.31
CA ARG A 154 -16.25 0.81 -2.00
C ARG A 154 -15.56 1.50 -0.84
N LEU A 155 -14.24 1.68 -0.91
CA LEU A 155 -13.49 2.43 0.10
C LEU A 155 -13.96 3.87 0.18
N ASN A 156 -14.23 4.53 -0.97
CA ASN A 156 -14.77 5.88 -1.02
C ASN A 156 -16.16 6.01 -0.37
N ALA A 157 -16.95 4.94 -0.33
CA ALA A 157 -18.23 4.93 0.36
C ALA A 157 -18.10 4.88 1.90
N LEU A 158 -16.93 4.53 2.43
CA LEU A 158 -16.66 4.37 3.85
C LEU A 158 -15.94 5.56 4.50
N VAL A 159 -15.30 6.40 3.70
CA VAL A 159 -14.47 7.51 4.18
C VAL A 159 -14.88 8.83 3.56
N SER A 160 -14.62 9.93 4.26
CA SER A 160 -14.92 11.28 3.76
C SER A 160 -13.85 11.81 2.81
N LYS A 161 -12.61 11.35 2.96
CA LYS A 161 -11.49 11.72 2.09
C LYS A 161 -11.60 10.95 0.79
N LYS A 162 -11.57 11.67 -0.35
CA LYS A 162 -11.59 11.01 -1.66
C LYS A 162 -10.35 10.15 -1.85
N ILE A 163 -10.58 8.88 -2.14
CA ILE A 163 -9.55 7.91 -2.49
C ILE A 163 -9.43 7.86 -4.01
N ASP A 164 -8.23 7.98 -4.49
CA ASP A 164 -7.82 7.86 -5.88
C ASP A 164 -6.65 6.88 -6.04
N GLU A 165 -6.06 6.81 -7.23
CA GLU A 165 -4.91 5.94 -7.51
C GLU A 165 -3.67 6.28 -6.66
N LYS A 166 -3.50 7.55 -6.28
CA LYS A 166 -2.30 8.02 -5.56
C LYS A 166 -2.35 7.76 -4.07
N ASN A 167 -3.56 7.74 -3.47
CA ASN A 167 -3.73 7.65 -2.02
C ASN A 167 -4.48 6.39 -1.57
N ASN A 168 -4.78 5.46 -2.49
CA ASN A 168 -5.35 4.16 -2.13
C ASN A 168 -4.29 3.32 -1.40
N PRO A 169 -4.50 2.96 -0.11
CA PRO A 169 -3.50 2.21 0.67
C PRO A 169 -3.19 0.82 0.12
N LEU A 170 -4.06 0.25 -0.70
CA LEU A 170 -3.86 -1.02 -1.39
C LEU A 170 -3.58 -0.83 -2.89
N GLY A 171 -3.39 0.41 -3.34
CA GLY A 171 -2.98 0.70 -4.70
C GLY A 171 -1.55 0.21 -4.98
N PRO A 172 -1.25 -0.24 -6.22
CA PRO A 172 0.06 -0.80 -6.54
C PRO A 172 1.19 0.21 -6.29
N ARG A 173 0.98 1.50 -6.53
CA ARG A 173 1.96 2.54 -6.24
C ARG A 173 2.27 2.64 -4.74
N ALA A 174 1.25 2.70 -3.90
CA ALA A 174 1.42 2.77 -2.45
C ALA A 174 2.16 1.55 -1.89
N LEU A 175 1.88 0.35 -2.44
CA LEU A 175 2.58 -0.88 -2.06
C LEU A 175 4.05 -0.87 -2.50
N CYS A 176 4.34 -0.42 -3.73
CA CYS A 176 5.72 -0.30 -4.21
C CYS A 176 6.53 0.71 -3.38
N GLU A 177 5.97 1.89 -3.14
CA GLU A 177 6.63 2.94 -2.34
C GLU A 177 6.85 2.49 -0.89
N ALA A 178 5.88 1.80 -0.28
CA ALA A 178 6.04 1.25 1.06
C ALA A 178 7.16 0.20 1.13
N PHE A 179 7.30 -0.64 0.10
CA PHE A 179 8.35 -1.64 0.04
C PHE A 179 9.73 -1.00 -0.22
N LEU A 180 9.79 -0.03 -1.12
CA LEU A 180 11.00 0.73 -1.43
C LEU A 180 11.54 1.45 -0.17
N ASP A 181 10.66 2.12 0.56
CA ASP A 181 10.98 2.75 1.84
C ASP A 181 11.47 1.75 2.88
N ALA A 182 10.83 0.59 2.97
CA ALA A 182 11.23 -0.47 3.92
C ALA A 182 12.59 -1.08 3.58
N CYS A 183 12.97 -1.09 2.30
CA CYS A 183 14.26 -1.59 1.81
C CYS A 183 15.36 -0.52 1.77
N ARG A 184 15.09 0.72 2.18
CA ARG A 184 16.04 1.84 2.05
C ARG A 184 17.38 1.58 2.77
N ASP A 185 17.33 0.86 3.88
CA ASP A 185 18.52 0.55 4.69
C ASP A 185 19.30 -0.69 4.19
N LEU A 186 18.88 -1.32 3.09
CA LEU A 186 19.63 -2.40 2.48
C LEU A 186 20.93 -1.84 1.86
N SER A 187 22.06 -2.38 2.30
CA SER A 187 23.38 -2.01 1.79
C SER A 187 23.77 -2.94 0.63
N VAL A 188 23.03 -2.88 -0.46
CA VAL A 188 23.22 -3.73 -1.64
C VAL A 188 23.36 -2.89 -2.89
N GLU A 189 24.06 -3.42 -3.90
CA GLU A 189 24.19 -2.78 -5.20
C GLU A 189 22.84 -2.67 -5.91
N ILE A 190 22.68 -1.69 -6.81
CA ILE A 190 21.44 -1.47 -7.57
C ILE A 190 20.97 -2.70 -8.32
N LYS A 191 21.89 -3.47 -8.92
CA LYS A 191 21.57 -4.74 -9.59
C LYS A 191 20.82 -5.71 -8.67
N VAL A 192 21.27 -5.84 -7.43
CA VAL A 192 20.66 -6.71 -6.43
C VAL A 192 19.31 -6.16 -5.97
N LYS A 193 19.20 -4.84 -5.79
CA LYS A 193 17.91 -4.19 -5.48
C LYS A 193 16.87 -4.48 -6.57
N LEU A 194 17.23 -4.35 -7.83
CA LEU A 194 16.33 -4.65 -8.95
C LEU A 194 15.87 -6.11 -8.98
N ILE A 195 16.73 -7.05 -8.56
CA ILE A 195 16.35 -8.46 -8.40
C ILE A 195 15.32 -8.60 -7.28
N ILE A 196 15.55 -7.97 -6.13
CA ILE A 196 14.61 -7.96 -5.00
C ILE A 196 13.26 -7.36 -5.43
N PHE A 197 13.26 -6.27 -6.21
CA PHE A 197 12.04 -5.67 -6.76
C PHE A 197 11.33 -6.62 -7.74
N LYS A 198 12.07 -7.36 -8.53
CA LYS A 198 11.49 -8.38 -9.43
C LYS A 198 10.82 -9.51 -8.66
N LEU A 199 11.41 -9.91 -7.55
CA LEU A 199 10.81 -10.90 -6.65
C LEU A 199 9.58 -10.33 -5.92
N PHE A 200 9.61 -9.05 -5.54
CA PHE A 200 8.45 -8.35 -5.00
C PHE A 200 7.30 -8.29 -6.02
N GLU A 201 7.60 -7.95 -7.26
CA GLU A 201 6.63 -8.00 -8.36
C GLU A 201 5.99 -9.39 -8.48
N LYS A 202 6.82 -10.44 -8.48
CA LYS A 202 6.37 -11.81 -8.66
C LYS A 202 5.57 -12.34 -7.47
N SER A 203 6.04 -12.11 -6.25
CA SER A 203 5.49 -12.74 -5.04
C SER A 203 4.34 -11.94 -4.43
N LEU A 204 4.34 -10.61 -4.54
CA LEU A 204 3.32 -9.78 -3.92
C LEU A 204 2.40 -9.15 -4.95
N LEU A 205 2.94 -8.44 -5.94
CA LEU A 205 2.11 -7.79 -6.94
C LEU A 205 1.46 -8.81 -7.89
N GLY A 206 2.06 -9.99 -8.04
CA GLY A 206 1.52 -11.09 -8.84
C GLY A 206 0.16 -11.58 -8.38
N ASP A 207 -0.08 -11.58 -7.08
CA ASP A 207 -1.27 -12.15 -6.43
C ASP A 207 -2.25 -11.07 -5.93
N LEU A 208 -2.09 -9.80 -6.35
CA LEU A 208 -2.99 -8.72 -5.94
C LEU A 208 -4.42 -8.90 -6.43
N ASP A 209 -4.65 -9.58 -7.54
CA ASP A 209 -5.98 -9.93 -8.02
C ASP A 209 -6.77 -10.74 -6.99
N GLN A 210 -6.12 -11.71 -6.34
CA GLN A 210 -6.72 -12.47 -5.25
C GLN A 210 -7.01 -11.59 -4.04
N LEU A 211 -6.05 -10.75 -3.62
CA LEU A 211 -6.25 -9.80 -2.51
C LEU A 211 -7.45 -8.88 -2.80
N TYR A 212 -7.51 -8.28 -3.98
CA TYR A 212 -8.61 -7.39 -4.36
C TYR A 212 -9.95 -8.11 -4.40
N ALA A 213 -9.99 -9.36 -4.89
CA ALA A 213 -11.21 -10.16 -4.89
C ALA A 213 -11.71 -10.43 -3.48
N GLU A 214 -10.84 -10.90 -2.58
CA GLU A 214 -11.20 -11.23 -1.20
C GLU A 214 -11.63 -9.99 -0.40
N VAL A 215 -10.91 -8.87 -0.55
CA VAL A 215 -11.26 -7.61 0.13
C VAL A 215 -12.58 -7.03 -0.41
N ASN A 216 -12.83 -7.12 -1.72
CA ASN A 216 -14.11 -6.74 -2.30
C ASN A 216 -15.26 -7.60 -1.75
N GLN A 217 -15.07 -8.90 -1.62
CA GLN A 217 -16.06 -9.81 -1.03
C GLN A 217 -16.35 -9.47 0.45
N LEU A 218 -15.32 -9.16 1.21
CA LEU A 218 -15.47 -8.73 2.60
C LEU A 218 -16.30 -7.45 2.70
N LEU A 219 -16.06 -6.47 1.83
CA LEU A 219 -16.84 -5.24 1.79
C LEU A 219 -18.30 -5.47 1.34
N ILE A 220 -18.54 -6.38 0.39
CA ILE A 220 -19.88 -6.80 -0.02
C ILE A 220 -20.62 -7.43 1.17
N ALA A 221 -19.97 -8.34 1.87
CA ALA A 221 -20.56 -8.99 3.07
C ALA A 221 -20.86 -7.99 4.19
N ALA A 222 -20.09 -6.91 4.29
CA ALA A 222 -20.35 -5.79 5.19
C ALA A 222 -21.44 -4.82 4.69
N GLY A 223 -22.10 -5.10 3.56
CA GLY A 223 -23.16 -4.27 2.98
C GLY A 223 -22.67 -3.02 2.23
N VAL A 224 -21.38 -2.94 1.90
CA VAL A 224 -20.79 -1.77 1.21
C VAL A 224 -20.93 -1.94 -0.30
N LEU A 225 -21.88 -1.24 -0.90
CA LEU A 225 -22.17 -1.26 -2.34
C LEU A 225 -22.23 -2.70 -2.91
N PRO A 226 -23.14 -3.56 -2.41
CA PRO A 226 -23.24 -4.95 -2.86
C PRO A 226 -23.62 -5.07 -4.34
N GLU A 227 -24.35 -4.10 -4.88
CA GLU A 227 -24.78 -4.05 -6.29
C GLU A 227 -23.62 -3.86 -7.26
N LEU A 228 -22.46 -3.40 -6.78
CA LEU A 228 -21.28 -3.22 -7.62
C LEU A 228 -20.65 -4.60 -7.89
N GLN A 229 -20.78 -5.10 -9.14
CA GLN A 229 -20.27 -6.42 -9.51
C GLN A 229 -18.77 -6.54 -9.30
N SER A 230 -18.35 -7.54 -8.54
CA SER A 230 -16.94 -7.90 -8.42
C SER A 230 -16.52 -8.76 -9.61
N ALA A 231 -15.41 -8.44 -10.25
CA ALA A 231 -14.82 -9.33 -11.24
C ALA A 231 -14.44 -10.67 -10.56
N PRO A 232 -14.79 -11.81 -11.16
CA PRO A 232 -14.39 -13.10 -10.61
C PRO A 232 -12.86 -13.24 -10.64
N PRO A 233 -12.23 -13.84 -9.60
CA PRO A 233 -10.79 -14.06 -9.60
C PRO A 233 -10.39 -14.91 -10.79
N ARG A 234 -9.33 -14.50 -11.49
CA ARG A 234 -8.74 -15.31 -12.55
C ARG A 234 -8.21 -16.60 -11.92
N ARG A 235 -8.78 -17.74 -12.30
CA ARG A 235 -8.23 -19.05 -11.92
C ARG A 235 -6.82 -19.15 -12.50
N ASN A 236 -5.81 -19.13 -11.65
CA ASN A 236 -4.48 -19.58 -12.05
C ASN A 236 -4.63 -21.05 -12.54
N PRO A 237 -4.15 -21.38 -13.75
CA PRO A 237 -4.07 -22.78 -14.13
C PRO A 237 -3.18 -23.47 -13.11
N ALA A 238 -3.74 -24.48 -12.45
CA ALA A 238 -3.05 -25.28 -11.45
C ALA A 238 -1.63 -25.60 -11.93
N ARG A 239 -0.64 -25.31 -11.08
CA ARG A 239 0.69 -25.91 -11.21
C ARG A 239 0.46 -27.41 -11.19
N GLY A 240 0.42 -28.02 -12.39
CA GLY A 240 0.39 -29.46 -12.55
C GLY A 240 1.64 -30.03 -11.90
N ASN A 241 1.45 -30.85 -10.88
CA ASN A 241 2.46 -31.77 -10.42
C ASN A 241 2.87 -32.67 -11.61
N ALA A 242 4.11 -32.56 -12.03
CA ALA A 242 4.80 -33.59 -12.76
C ALA A 242 6.20 -33.72 -12.15
#